data_18c8515c2dc96f5c0c1b1909227e71ea
#
_entry.id   18c8515c2dc96f5c0c1b1909227e71ea
#
_cell.length_a   1.000
_cell.length_b   1.000
_cell.length_c   1.000
_cell.angle_alpha   90.00
_cell.angle_beta   90.00
_cell.angle_gamma   90.00
#
_symmetry.space_group_name_H-M   'P 1'
#
loop_
_entity.id
_entity.type
_entity.pdbx_description
1 polymer ?
#
loop_
_entity_poly.entity_id
_entity_poly.type
_entity_poly.pdbx_seq_one_letter_code
_entity_poly.pdbx_strand_id
1 'polypeptide(L)'
;MTTVNVNQNIRANEATPEETPLSERVVKISRVAKVVKGGRNLRFSAVVVVGDGLGKVGLGSGKSESVPDAVKKASTQAQQSMVSINLQNDTIPHVVKTKFCASEVLLMPASPGTGVIAGGAVRAVVEVAGIKDILT
;
A
#
# COMPACT_ATOMS: atom_id res chain seq x y z
N MET A 1 -4.00 41.75 4.79
CA MET A 1 -3.48 41.02 5.95
C MET A 1 -4.26 39.75 6.24
N THR A 2 -5.57 39.82 6.25
CA THR A 2 -6.41 38.63 6.42
C THR A 2 -6.20 37.57 5.33
N THR A 3 -5.95 38.01 4.11
CA THR A 3 -5.70 37.12 2.98
C THR A 3 -4.43 36.29 3.18
N VAL A 4 -3.41 36.87 3.77
CA VAL A 4 -2.16 36.19 4.05
C VAL A 4 -2.37 35.08 5.10
N ASN A 5 -3.20 35.37 6.10
CA ASN A 5 -3.49 34.39 7.15
C ASN A 5 -4.25 33.18 6.61
N VAL A 6 -5.18 33.41 5.70
CA VAL A 6 -5.93 32.31 5.05
C VAL A 6 -4.97 31.43 4.24
N ASN A 7 -4.05 32.02 3.52
CA ASN A 7 -3.08 31.28 2.74
C ASN A 7 -2.15 30.46 3.63
N GLN A 8 -1.76 31.00 4.78
CA GLN A 8 -0.94 30.28 5.73
C GLN A 8 -1.69 29.07 6.33
N ASN A 9 -2.96 29.25 6.59
CA ASN A 9 -3.78 28.16 7.13
C ASN A 9 -3.93 27.03 6.11
N ILE A 10 -4.11 27.36 4.84
CA ILE A 10 -4.20 26.37 3.77
C ILE A 10 -2.89 25.61 3.67
N ARG A 11 -1.76 26.32 3.71
CA ARG A 11 -0.44 25.71 3.64
C ARG A 11 -0.18 24.79 4.83
N ALA A 12 -0.59 25.20 6.00
CA ALA A 12 -0.44 24.39 7.20
C ALA A 12 -1.23 23.09 7.10
N ASN A 13 -2.42 23.16 6.55
CA ASN A 13 -3.23 21.96 6.33
C ASN A 13 -2.64 21.04 5.27
N GLU A 14 -2.05 21.60 4.25
CA GLU A 14 -1.37 20.82 3.22
C GLU A 14 -0.08 20.19 3.73
N ALA A 15 0.61 20.86 4.62
CA ALA A 15 1.86 20.37 5.18
C ALA A 15 1.67 19.18 6.10
N THR A 16 0.53 19.09 6.77
CA THR A 16 0.25 18.00 7.71
C THR A 16 0.34 16.61 7.09
N PRO A 17 -0.20 16.35 5.90
CA PRO A 17 -0.02 15.07 5.23
C PRO A 17 1.42 14.81 4.78
N GLU A 18 2.18 15.87 4.52
CA GLU A 18 3.55 15.75 4.06
C GLU A 18 4.53 15.39 5.17
N GLU A 19 4.17 15.63 6.41
CA GLU A 19 5.02 15.32 7.56
C GLU A 19 5.19 13.83 7.77
N THR A 20 4.28 13.01 7.26
CA THR A 20 4.40 11.56 7.31
C THR A 20 4.72 11.04 5.92
N PRO A 21 6.00 10.80 5.63
CA PRO A 21 6.37 10.28 4.32
C PRO A 21 5.77 8.91 4.08
N LEU A 22 5.23 8.71 2.90
CA LEU A 22 4.63 7.44 2.51
C LEU A 22 5.70 6.51 1.97
N SER A 23 5.70 5.30 2.48
CA SER A 23 6.56 4.23 1.96
C SER A 23 5.80 3.47 0.89
N GLU A 24 6.45 3.26 -0.24
CA GLU A 24 5.87 2.54 -1.36
C GLU A 24 6.63 1.23 -1.58
N ARG A 25 5.90 0.16 -1.85
CA ARG A 25 6.48 -1.10 -2.25
C ARG A 25 5.75 -1.68 -3.42
N VAL A 26 6.52 -2.11 -4.41
CA VAL A 26 5.99 -2.86 -5.54
C VAL A 26 5.86 -4.32 -5.13
N VAL A 27 4.63 -4.80 -5.07
CA VAL A 27 4.33 -6.18 -4.67
C VAL A 27 4.56 -7.12 -5.84
N LYS A 28 4.07 -6.74 -7.02
CA LYS A 28 4.14 -7.59 -8.18
C LYS A 28 4.11 -6.76 -9.45
N ILE A 29 4.95 -7.13 -10.41
CA ILE A 29 4.89 -6.62 -11.77
C ILE A 29 4.65 -7.80 -12.68
N SER A 30 3.57 -7.73 -13.45
CA SER A 30 3.19 -8.77 -14.39
C SER A 30 3.16 -8.22 -15.80
N ARG A 31 3.56 -9.05 -16.74
CA ARG A 31 3.50 -8.74 -18.15
C ARG A 31 2.22 -9.34 -18.72
N VAL A 32 1.36 -8.50 -19.26
CA VAL A 32 0.09 -8.93 -19.84
C VAL A 32 0.15 -8.74 -21.34
N ALA A 33 -0.18 -9.78 -22.08
CA ALA A 33 -0.25 -9.72 -23.53
C ALA A 33 -1.70 -9.82 -23.96
N LYS A 34 -2.15 -8.84 -24.76
CA LYS A 34 -3.47 -8.86 -25.38
C LYS A 34 -3.28 -9.08 -26.87
N VAL A 35 -3.88 -10.16 -27.40
CA VAL A 35 -3.87 -10.43 -28.82
C VAL A 35 -4.95 -9.60 -29.49
N VAL A 36 -4.57 -8.74 -30.40
CA VAL A 36 -5.48 -7.91 -31.18
C VAL A 36 -5.27 -8.19 -32.67
N LYS A 37 -6.20 -7.73 -33.48
CA LYS A 37 -6.07 -7.79 -34.93
C LYS A 37 -4.82 -7.04 -35.36
N GLY A 38 -3.86 -7.76 -35.92
CA GLY A 38 -2.62 -7.16 -36.42
C GLY A 38 -1.41 -7.28 -35.46
N GLY A 39 -1.53 -7.97 -34.32
CA GLY A 39 -0.40 -8.20 -33.43
C GLY A 39 -0.73 -8.37 -31.97
N ARG A 40 0.32 -8.35 -31.15
CA ARG A 40 0.20 -8.43 -29.70
C ARG A 40 0.37 -7.05 -29.10
N ASN A 41 -0.51 -6.69 -28.19
CA ASN A 41 -0.39 -5.47 -27.42
C ASN A 41 0.15 -5.85 -26.03
N LEU A 42 1.41 -5.51 -25.77
CA LEU A 42 2.05 -5.82 -24.49
C LEU A 42 1.80 -4.70 -23.51
N ARG A 43 1.31 -5.06 -22.34
CA ARG A 43 1.13 -4.12 -21.23
C ARG A 43 1.69 -4.70 -19.96
N PHE A 44 2.09 -3.81 -19.07
CA PHE A 44 2.58 -4.18 -17.75
C PHE A 44 1.53 -3.85 -16.71
N SER A 45 1.32 -4.78 -15.79
CA SER A 45 0.45 -4.59 -14.65
C SER A 45 1.31 -4.56 -13.40
N ALA A 46 1.16 -3.51 -12.61
CA ALA A 46 1.89 -3.36 -11.36
C ALA A 46 0.91 -3.28 -10.19
N VAL A 47 1.25 -3.95 -9.10
CA VAL A 47 0.52 -3.84 -7.84
C VAL A 47 1.45 -3.21 -6.83
N VAL A 48 1.03 -2.08 -6.27
CA VAL A 48 1.83 -1.29 -5.34
C VAL A 48 1.07 -1.11 -4.04
N VAL A 49 1.80 -1.18 -2.95
CA VAL A 49 1.28 -0.92 -1.62
C VAL A 49 1.96 0.34 -1.08
N VAL A 50 1.16 1.22 -0.52
CA VAL A 50 1.63 2.49 0.07
C VAL A 50 1.19 2.51 1.53
N GLY A 51 2.07 2.96 2.41
CA GLY A 51 1.74 3.08 3.83
C GLY A 51 2.58 4.16 4.50
N ASP A 52 2.07 4.68 5.61
CA ASP A 52 2.75 5.72 6.38
C ASP A 52 3.57 5.17 7.55
N GLY A 53 3.50 3.86 7.79
CA GLY A 53 4.17 3.25 8.93
C GLY A 53 3.48 3.48 10.27
N LEU A 54 2.32 4.12 10.26
CA LEU A 54 1.57 4.50 11.47
C LEU A 54 0.16 3.89 11.51
N GLY A 55 -0.08 2.87 10.72
CA GLY A 55 -1.34 2.18 10.68
C GLY A 55 -2.24 2.52 9.51
N LYS A 56 -1.76 3.29 8.55
CA LYS A 56 -2.48 3.53 7.30
C LYS A 56 -1.81 2.81 6.16
N VAL A 57 -2.60 2.13 5.35
CA VAL A 57 -2.10 1.37 4.20
C VAL A 57 -3.09 1.50 3.05
N GLY A 58 -2.55 1.58 1.86
CA GLY A 58 -3.34 1.61 0.63
C GLY A 58 -2.79 0.62 -0.38
N LEU A 59 -3.67 0.08 -1.19
CA LEU A 59 -3.34 -0.86 -2.25
C LEU A 59 -3.83 -0.30 -3.57
N GLY A 60 -2.97 -0.32 -4.56
CA GLY A 60 -3.32 0.11 -5.90
C GLY A 60 -2.76 -0.81 -6.96
N SER A 61 -3.43 -0.86 -8.08
CA SER A 61 -2.95 -1.56 -9.26
C SER A 61 -3.04 -0.65 -10.47
N GLY A 62 -2.04 -0.75 -11.34
CA GLY A 62 -2.00 0.06 -12.54
C GLY A 62 -1.54 -0.77 -13.72
N LYS A 63 -2.07 -0.44 -14.88
CA LYS A 63 -1.68 -1.05 -16.16
C LYS A 63 -1.21 0.03 -17.10
N SER A 64 -0.10 -0.22 -17.77
CA SER A 64 0.44 0.72 -18.75
C SER A 64 1.34 -0.02 -19.75
N GLU A 65 1.73 0.68 -20.77
CA GLU A 65 2.66 0.16 -21.77
C GLU A 65 4.10 0.10 -21.26
N SER A 66 4.41 0.87 -20.21
CA SER A 66 5.72 0.85 -19.57
C SER A 66 5.61 0.60 -18.08
N VAL A 67 6.66 -0.01 -17.52
CA VAL A 67 6.69 -0.33 -16.09
C VAL A 67 6.64 0.92 -15.22
N PRO A 68 7.43 1.99 -15.46
CA PRO A 68 7.37 3.20 -14.64
C PRO A 68 5.99 3.82 -14.60
N ASP A 69 5.28 3.88 -15.72
CA ASP A 69 3.94 4.43 -15.78
C ASP A 69 2.92 3.57 -15.03
N ALA A 70 3.04 2.24 -15.13
CA ALA A 70 2.18 1.31 -14.41
C ALA A 70 2.35 1.48 -12.90
N VAL A 71 3.59 1.58 -12.42
CA VAL A 71 3.89 1.80 -11.00
C VAL A 71 3.34 3.14 -10.54
N LYS A 72 3.49 4.19 -11.33
CA LYS A 72 2.99 5.52 -10.99
C LYS A 72 1.47 5.53 -10.86
N LYS A 73 0.77 4.90 -11.77
CA LYS A 73 -0.70 4.77 -11.71
C LYS A 73 -1.14 3.99 -10.48
N ALA A 74 -0.46 2.89 -10.21
CA ALA A 74 -0.75 2.06 -9.05
C ALA A 74 -0.53 2.82 -7.74
N SER A 75 0.55 3.56 -7.64
CA SER A 75 0.88 4.38 -6.47
C SER A 75 -0.19 5.45 -6.23
N THR A 76 -0.62 6.15 -7.28
CA THR A 76 -1.68 7.15 -7.16
C THR A 76 -2.99 6.53 -6.67
N GLN A 77 -3.37 5.39 -7.22
CA GLN A 77 -4.57 4.69 -6.77
C GLN A 77 -4.45 4.22 -5.33
N ALA A 78 -3.28 3.74 -4.94
CA ALA A 78 -3.04 3.29 -3.57
C ALA A 78 -3.18 4.44 -2.57
N GLN A 79 -2.67 5.61 -2.90
CA GLN A 79 -2.78 6.79 -2.05
C GLN A 79 -4.23 7.24 -1.88
N GLN A 80 -5.05 7.07 -2.90
CA GLN A 80 -6.47 7.42 -2.85
C GLN A 80 -7.31 6.42 -2.06
N SER A 81 -6.81 5.20 -1.89
CA SER A 81 -7.54 4.09 -1.26
C SER A 81 -6.99 3.73 0.11
N MET A 82 -6.33 4.66 0.78
CA MET A 82 -5.72 4.37 2.07
C MET A 82 -6.76 4.12 3.15
N VAL A 83 -6.52 3.09 3.95
CA VAL A 83 -7.40 2.67 5.03
C VAL A 83 -6.59 2.62 6.32
N SER A 84 -7.21 3.06 7.41
CA SER A 84 -6.61 2.97 8.73
C SER A 84 -6.78 1.56 9.30
N ILE A 85 -5.70 1.02 9.87
CA ILE A 85 -5.72 -0.27 10.54
C ILE A 85 -5.52 -0.07 12.04
N ASN A 86 -6.18 -0.90 12.83
CA ASN A 86 -5.98 -0.90 14.27
C ASN A 86 -4.72 -1.68 14.61
N LEU A 87 -3.73 -1.00 15.15
CA LEU A 87 -2.50 -1.60 15.62
C LEU A 87 -2.48 -1.56 17.15
N GLN A 88 -1.99 -2.64 17.75
CA GLN A 88 -1.74 -2.67 19.17
C GLN A 88 -0.24 -2.84 19.38
N ASN A 89 0.41 -1.77 19.81
CA ASN A 89 1.88 -1.67 19.85
C ASN A 89 2.43 -1.92 18.44
N ASP A 90 3.23 -2.95 18.24
CA ASP A 90 3.84 -3.29 16.96
C ASP A 90 3.19 -4.51 16.29
N THR A 91 1.99 -4.88 16.70
CA THR A 91 1.28 -6.04 16.19
C THR A 91 -0.22 -5.77 16.09
N ILE A 92 -0.98 -6.78 15.67
CA ILE A 92 -2.45 -6.69 15.60
C ILE A 92 -3.07 -7.13 16.93
N PRO A 93 -4.28 -6.63 17.27
CA PRO A 93 -4.90 -6.92 18.58
C PRO A 93 -5.42 -8.34 18.73
N HIS A 94 -5.77 -9.01 17.63
CA HIS A 94 -6.33 -10.38 17.70
C HIS A 94 -6.06 -11.13 16.40
N VAL A 95 -6.34 -12.43 16.43
CA VAL A 95 -6.23 -13.27 15.23
C VAL A 95 -7.29 -12.87 14.20
N VAL A 96 -6.86 -12.72 12.96
CA VAL A 96 -7.75 -12.37 11.85
C VAL A 96 -7.60 -13.41 10.76
N LYS A 97 -8.73 -13.93 10.31
CA LYS A 97 -8.78 -14.86 9.19
C LYS A 97 -9.73 -14.28 8.15
N THR A 98 -9.26 -14.11 6.94
CA THR A 98 -10.04 -13.49 5.87
C THR A 98 -9.90 -14.29 4.59
N LYS A 99 -10.99 -14.41 3.88
CA LYS A 99 -11.01 -15.05 2.58
C LYS A 99 -11.49 -14.05 1.53
N PHE A 100 -10.75 -13.94 0.45
CA PHE A 100 -11.11 -13.11 -0.69
C PHE A 100 -10.95 -13.93 -1.96
N CYS A 101 -12.05 -14.15 -2.67
CA CYS A 101 -12.11 -15.05 -3.83
C CYS A 101 -11.59 -16.44 -3.44
N ALA A 102 -10.54 -16.93 -4.09
CA ALA A 102 -9.94 -18.23 -3.79
C ALA A 102 -8.79 -18.14 -2.78
N SER A 103 -8.43 -16.92 -2.35
CA SER A 103 -7.30 -16.70 -1.45
C SER A 103 -7.77 -16.58 -0.01
N GLU A 104 -7.02 -17.18 0.89
CA GLU A 104 -7.29 -17.14 2.33
C GLU A 104 -6.04 -16.68 3.05
N VAL A 105 -6.19 -15.72 3.97
CA VAL A 105 -5.09 -15.17 4.76
C VAL A 105 -5.42 -15.31 6.24
N LEU A 106 -4.47 -15.82 7.00
CA LEU A 106 -4.55 -15.91 8.44
C LEU A 106 -3.46 -15.02 9.04
N LEU A 107 -3.86 -14.08 9.88
CA LEU A 107 -2.95 -13.17 10.57
C LEU A 107 -3.04 -13.43 12.06
N MET A 108 -1.90 -13.63 12.70
CA MET A 108 -1.83 -13.89 14.14
C MET A 108 -0.92 -12.85 14.80
N PRO A 109 -1.34 -12.30 15.95
CA PRO A 109 -0.46 -11.40 16.69
C PRO A 109 0.77 -12.16 17.21
N ALA A 110 1.89 -11.47 17.32
CA ALA A 110 3.14 -12.06 17.78
C ALA A 110 3.73 -11.22 18.91
N SER A 111 4.53 -11.86 19.74
CA SER A 111 5.21 -11.18 20.83
C SER A 111 6.31 -10.26 20.29
N PRO A 112 6.69 -9.20 21.05
CA PRO A 112 7.76 -8.30 20.64
C PRO A 112 9.06 -9.07 20.38
N GLY A 113 9.73 -8.73 19.28
CA GLY A 113 10.98 -9.36 18.88
C GLY A 113 10.82 -10.54 17.92
N THR A 114 9.59 -10.97 17.63
CA THR A 114 9.32 -12.07 16.68
C THR A 114 9.65 -11.67 15.24
N GLY A 115 9.42 -10.41 14.88
CA GLY A 115 9.59 -9.93 13.53
C GLY A 115 8.43 -10.29 12.62
N VAL A 116 8.56 -9.93 11.35
CA VAL A 116 7.54 -10.20 10.34
C VAL A 116 7.81 -11.56 9.70
N ILE A 117 6.95 -12.53 9.96
CA ILE A 117 7.01 -13.85 9.35
C ILE A 117 5.81 -13.98 8.42
N ALA A 118 6.05 -13.72 7.15
CA ALA A 118 4.98 -13.64 6.14
C ALA A 118 5.52 -13.91 4.75
N GLY A 119 4.64 -14.32 3.85
CA GLY A 119 4.97 -14.41 2.43
C GLY A 119 5.20 -13.04 1.82
N GLY A 120 5.81 -12.99 0.63
CA GLY A 120 6.28 -11.74 0.02
C GLY A 120 5.23 -10.64 -0.10
N ALA A 121 4.03 -10.96 -0.57
CA ALA A 121 2.97 -9.97 -0.74
C ALA A 121 2.45 -9.45 0.60
N VAL A 122 2.15 -10.35 1.52
CA VAL A 122 1.65 -9.98 2.86
C VAL A 122 2.71 -9.21 3.63
N ARG A 123 3.96 -9.62 3.51
CA ARG A 123 5.09 -8.93 4.14
C ARG A 123 5.19 -7.48 3.68
N ALA A 124 5.05 -7.23 2.39
CA ALA A 124 5.09 -5.87 1.86
C ALA A 124 3.99 -5.00 2.47
N VAL A 125 2.77 -5.52 2.58
CA VAL A 125 1.63 -4.80 3.15
C VAL A 125 1.86 -4.49 4.63
N VAL A 126 2.27 -5.47 5.42
CA VAL A 126 2.41 -5.27 6.87
C VAL A 126 3.59 -4.36 7.21
N GLU A 127 4.66 -4.41 6.44
CA GLU A 127 5.81 -3.54 6.66
C GLU A 127 5.47 -2.07 6.40
N VAL A 128 4.76 -1.76 5.31
CA VAL A 128 4.36 -0.37 5.03
C VAL A 128 3.29 0.13 5.99
N ALA A 129 2.53 -0.77 6.60
CA ALA A 129 1.54 -0.40 7.62
C ALA A 129 2.18 -0.10 8.98
N GLY A 130 3.43 -0.50 9.18
CA GLY A 130 4.13 -0.26 10.44
C GLY A 130 4.05 -1.41 11.43
N ILE A 131 3.62 -2.58 11.00
CA ILE A 131 3.60 -3.76 11.84
C ILE A 131 5.00 -4.36 11.89
N LYS A 132 5.50 -4.61 13.09
CA LYS A 132 6.85 -5.15 13.29
C LYS A 132 6.85 -6.61 13.71
N ASP A 133 5.79 -7.08 14.33
CA ASP A 133 5.70 -8.45 14.86
C ASP A 133 4.38 -9.06 14.44
N ILE A 134 4.41 -10.03 13.54
CA ILE A 134 3.22 -10.70 13.04
C ILE A 134 3.58 -12.07 12.47
N LEU A 135 2.64 -13.01 12.59
CA LEU A 135 2.72 -14.33 11.99
C LEU A 135 1.61 -14.50 10.97
N THR A 136 1.93 -15.01 9.79
CA THR A 136 0.92 -15.29 8.75
C THR A 136 1.14 -16.67 8.12
#